data_cf3160bc794cd6c954314d13f055ab60
#
_entry.id   cf3160bc794cd6c954314d13f055ab60
#
_cell.length_a   1.000
_cell.length_b   1.000
_cell.length_c   1.000
_cell.angle_alpha   90.00
_cell.angle_beta   90.00
_cell.angle_gamma   90.00
#
_symmetry.space_group_name_H-M   'P 1'
#
loop_
_entity.id
_entity.type
_entity.pdbx_description
1 polymer ?
#
loop_
_entity_poly.entity_id
_entity_poly.type
_entity_poly.pdbx_seq_one_letter_code
_entity_poly.pdbx_strand_id
1 'polypeptide(L)'
;MVILSVDYGDVRTGIAVCDKFGMLASPVKVIVERDSGALADKITEIATEKKAEKIVLGLPKNMDGSEGFRAEACRQLAELISKRINLPIDFEDERLTTVSAHNALNATNTRGKKRKAVVDAVSAVIILEDYLRKTKNQKQPVCHMIYRLLLAKEQN
;
A
#
# COMPACT_ATOMS: atom_id res chain seq x y z
N MET A 1 3.76 12.89 5.50
CA MET A 1 2.45 12.23 5.73
C MET A 1 2.66 10.75 6.02
N VAL A 2 2.11 10.25 7.10
CA VAL A 2 2.15 8.83 7.46
C VAL A 2 1.03 8.09 6.72
N ILE A 3 1.39 7.10 5.92
CA ILE A 3 0.47 6.31 5.11
C ILE A 3 0.57 4.86 5.55
N LEU A 4 -0.58 4.23 5.79
CA LEU A 4 -0.70 2.81 6.08
C LEU A 4 -1.10 2.07 4.81
N SER A 5 -0.41 1.01 4.46
CA SER A 5 -0.79 0.14 3.34
C SER A 5 -1.33 -1.19 3.84
N VAL A 6 -2.25 -1.74 3.08
CA VAL A 6 -2.94 -3.00 3.40
C VAL A 6 -2.91 -3.90 2.18
N ASP A 7 -2.35 -5.09 2.33
CA ASP A 7 -2.44 -6.18 1.37
C ASP A 7 -3.47 -7.19 1.87
N TYR A 8 -4.71 -7.04 1.39
CA TYR A 8 -5.85 -7.81 1.85
C TYR A 8 -5.84 -9.24 1.32
N GLY A 9 -5.87 -10.20 2.22
CA GLY A 9 -6.01 -11.63 1.91
C GLY A 9 -7.18 -12.26 2.66
N ASP A 10 -7.65 -13.41 2.18
CA ASP A 10 -8.80 -14.12 2.77
C ASP A 10 -8.57 -14.54 4.22
N VAL A 11 -7.35 -14.86 4.58
CA VAL A 11 -6.95 -15.31 5.92
C VAL A 11 -5.89 -14.41 6.51
N ARG A 12 -4.94 -13.95 5.70
CA ARG A 12 -3.80 -13.14 6.12
C ARG A 12 -3.81 -11.81 5.40
N THR A 13 -3.63 -10.75 6.15
CA THR A 13 -3.58 -9.39 5.64
C THR A 13 -2.28 -8.74 6.11
N GLY A 14 -1.44 -8.34 5.17
CA GLY A 14 -0.18 -7.66 5.44
C GLY A 14 -0.40 -6.17 5.65
N ILE A 15 0.30 -5.60 6.63
CA ILE A 15 0.25 -4.17 6.95
C ILE A 15 1.65 -3.59 6.91
N ALA A 16 1.80 -2.45 6.24
CA ALA A 16 3.03 -1.66 6.25
C ALA A 16 2.71 -0.19 6.50
N VAL A 17 3.72 0.56 6.90
CA VAL A 17 3.58 1.99 7.18
C VAL A 17 4.83 2.73 6.69
N CYS A 18 4.68 3.97 6.24
CA CYS A 18 5.82 4.83 5.96
C CYS A 18 6.09 5.80 7.11
N ASP A 19 7.28 6.41 7.07
CA ASP A 19 7.62 7.50 7.98
C ASP A 19 6.83 8.78 7.65
N LYS A 20 6.92 9.78 8.52
CA LYS A 20 6.23 11.07 8.34
C LYS A 20 6.66 11.83 7.07
N PHE A 21 7.83 11.50 6.52
CA PHE A 21 8.35 12.12 5.30
C PHE A 21 7.94 11.37 4.02
N GLY A 22 7.32 10.20 4.15
CA GLY A 22 6.94 9.38 3.00
C GLY A 22 8.14 8.81 2.25
N MET A 23 9.25 8.55 2.93
CA MET A 23 10.50 8.10 2.34
C MET A 23 10.73 6.61 2.51
N LEU A 24 10.45 6.08 3.69
CA LEU A 24 10.76 4.70 4.07
C LEU A 24 9.49 3.94 4.43
N ALA A 25 9.22 2.87 3.68
CA ALA A 25 8.15 1.92 3.98
C ALA A 25 8.70 0.75 4.81
N SER A 26 8.01 0.40 5.89
CA SER A 26 8.40 -0.67 6.80
C SER A 26 7.23 -1.59 7.09
N PRO A 27 7.45 -2.91 7.23
CA PRO A 27 6.38 -3.83 7.61
C PRO A 27 5.96 -3.60 9.07
N VAL A 28 4.66 -3.66 9.33
CA VAL A 28 4.12 -3.55 10.68
C VAL A 28 3.79 -4.93 11.24
N LYS A 29 2.91 -5.66 10.58
CA LYS A 29 2.52 -7.01 10.97
C LYS A 29 1.68 -7.68 9.89
N VAL A 30 1.46 -8.98 10.07
CA VAL A 30 0.46 -9.75 9.34
C VAL A 30 -0.69 -10.06 10.29
N ILE A 31 -1.90 -9.68 9.90
CA ILE A 31 -3.12 -9.96 10.65
C ILE A 31 -3.71 -11.27 10.13
N VAL A 32 -3.96 -12.22 11.02
CA VAL A 32 -4.67 -13.45 10.71
C VAL A 32 -6.12 -13.26 11.12
N GLU A 33 -7.00 -13.00 10.16
CA GLU A 33 -8.42 -12.73 10.39
C GLU A 33 -9.23 -13.04 9.13
N ARG A 34 -10.30 -13.80 9.27
CA ARG A 34 -11.21 -14.15 8.16
C ARG A 34 -12.44 -13.25 8.09
N ASP A 35 -12.86 -12.71 9.24
CA ASP A 35 -14.02 -11.82 9.31
C ASP A 35 -13.63 -10.40 8.89
N SER A 36 -14.30 -9.88 7.88
CA SER A 36 -14.01 -8.53 7.33
C SER A 36 -14.26 -7.42 8.35
N GLY A 37 -15.29 -7.53 9.17
CA GLY A 37 -15.60 -6.55 10.22
C GLY A 37 -14.53 -6.51 11.29
N ALA A 38 -14.12 -7.68 11.80
CA ALA A 38 -13.03 -7.78 12.77
C ALA A 38 -11.70 -7.31 12.18
N LEU A 39 -11.44 -7.60 10.90
CA LEU A 39 -10.26 -7.13 10.20
C LEU A 39 -10.25 -5.59 10.09
N ALA A 40 -11.38 -5.00 9.73
CA ALA A 40 -11.51 -3.54 9.67
C ALA A 40 -11.27 -2.88 11.04
N ASP A 41 -11.73 -3.49 12.14
CA ASP A 41 -11.46 -3.02 13.49
C ASP A 41 -9.96 -3.03 13.79
N LYS A 42 -9.27 -4.13 13.48
CA LYS A 42 -7.83 -4.28 13.70
C LYS A 42 -7.01 -3.28 12.85
N ILE A 43 -7.38 -3.09 11.59
CA ILE A 43 -6.71 -2.11 10.72
C ILE A 43 -6.90 -0.69 11.27
N THR A 44 -8.10 -0.34 11.69
CA THR A 44 -8.42 0.96 12.29
C THR A 44 -7.60 1.21 13.56
N GLU A 45 -7.46 0.21 14.41
CA GLU A 45 -6.64 0.28 15.61
C GLU A 45 -5.17 0.55 15.29
N ILE A 46 -4.61 -0.17 14.32
CA ILE A 46 -3.22 0.03 13.87
C ILE A 46 -3.04 1.42 13.25
N ALA A 47 -3.98 1.86 12.42
CA ALA A 47 -3.94 3.20 11.81
C ALA A 47 -3.93 4.31 12.86
N THR A 48 -4.72 4.15 13.90
CA THR A 48 -4.77 5.09 15.03
C THR A 48 -3.47 5.07 15.83
N GLU A 49 -2.96 3.89 16.14
CA GLU A 49 -1.70 3.71 16.88
C GLU A 49 -0.51 4.33 16.13
N LYS A 50 -0.43 4.11 14.82
CA LYS A 50 0.64 4.64 13.97
C LYS A 50 0.42 6.10 13.55
N LYS A 51 -0.69 6.69 13.94
CA LYS A 51 -1.07 8.06 13.55
C LYS A 51 -1.10 8.24 12.04
N ALA A 52 -1.64 7.26 11.34
CA ALA A 52 -1.78 7.30 9.89
C ALA A 52 -2.72 8.43 9.46
N GLU A 53 -2.38 9.07 8.37
CA GLU A 53 -3.15 10.17 7.78
C GLU A 53 -3.87 9.73 6.50
N LYS A 54 -3.50 8.57 5.96
CA LYS A 54 -4.10 7.96 4.78
C LYS A 54 -3.93 6.45 4.83
N ILE A 55 -4.87 5.72 4.23
CA ILE A 55 -4.79 4.27 4.05
C ILE A 55 -4.76 3.97 2.55
N VAL A 56 -3.87 3.06 2.14
CA VAL A 56 -3.77 2.57 0.77
C VAL A 56 -4.04 1.07 0.77
N LEU A 57 -5.03 0.63 -0.01
CA LEU A 57 -5.29 -0.79 -0.22
C LEU A 57 -4.75 -1.22 -1.58
N GLY A 58 -4.05 -2.34 -1.60
CA GLY A 58 -3.72 -3.02 -2.84
C GLY A 58 -5.01 -3.50 -3.52
N LEU A 59 -5.17 -3.21 -4.80
CA LEU A 59 -6.33 -3.61 -5.58
C LEU A 59 -5.92 -4.64 -6.63
N PRO A 60 -6.28 -5.92 -6.45
CA PRO A 60 -5.96 -6.94 -7.43
C PRO A 60 -6.83 -6.77 -8.66
N LYS A 61 -6.19 -6.54 -9.80
CA LYS A 61 -6.85 -6.46 -11.11
C LYS A 61 -6.41 -7.62 -11.99
N ASN A 62 -7.27 -8.02 -12.91
CA ASN A 62 -6.90 -8.97 -13.96
C ASN A 62 -5.90 -8.30 -14.92
N MET A 63 -5.17 -9.12 -15.69
CA MET A 63 -4.13 -8.61 -16.60
C MET A 63 -4.68 -7.67 -17.69
N ASP A 64 -5.97 -7.80 -18.03
CA ASP A 64 -6.68 -6.90 -18.95
C ASP A 64 -7.13 -5.57 -18.32
N GLY A 65 -6.88 -5.38 -17.01
CA GLY A 65 -7.30 -4.21 -16.26
C GLY A 65 -8.69 -4.30 -15.65
N SER A 66 -9.45 -5.36 -15.90
CA SER A 66 -10.77 -5.56 -15.30
C SER A 66 -10.65 -5.93 -13.82
N GLU A 67 -11.68 -5.59 -13.04
CA GLU A 67 -11.79 -5.91 -11.63
C GLU A 67 -12.66 -7.15 -11.44
N GLY A 68 -12.11 -8.14 -10.72
CA GLY A 68 -12.82 -9.36 -10.39
C GLY A 68 -13.34 -9.38 -8.95
N PHE A 69 -13.67 -10.57 -8.49
CA PHE A 69 -14.19 -10.86 -7.15
C PHE A 69 -13.30 -10.32 -6.02
N ARG A 70 -11.99 -10.43 -6.14
CA ARG A 70 -11.06 -9.97 -5.10
C ARG A 70 -10.99 -8.44 -5.01
N ALA A 71 -11.10 -7.75 -6.14
CA ALA A 71 -11.18 -6.30 -6.16
C ALA A 71 -12.45 -5.80 -5.46
N GLU A 72 -13.57 -6.45 -5.69
CA GLU A 72 -14.84 -6.16 -5.01
C GLU A 72 -14.70 -6.34 -3.49
N ALA A 73 -14.07 -7.40 -3.03
CA ALA A 73 -13.82 -7.64 -1.61
C ALA A 73 -12.95 -6.53 -0.99
N CYS A 74 -11.94 -6.05 -1.71
CA CYS A 74 -11.12 -4.92 -1.27
C CYS A 74 -11.93 -3.63 -1.14
N ARG A 75 -12.83 -3.36 -2.07
CA ARG A 75 -13.71 -2.19 -2.01
C ARG A 75 -14.68 -2.25 -0.83
N GLN A 76 -15.23 -3.44 -0.55
CA GLN A 76 -16.07 -3.67 0.61
C GLN A 76 -15.30 -3.45 1.93
N LEU A 77 -14.07 -3.93 2.01
CA LEU A 77 -13.21 -3.68 3.17
C LEU A 77 -12.93 -2.20 3.36
N ALA A 78 -12.68 -1.46 2.28
CA ALA A 78 -12.50 -0.01 2.33
C ALA A 78 -13.73 0.71 2.90
N GLU A 79 -14.93 0.29 2.52
CA GLU A 79 -16.17 0.82 3.10
C GLU A 79 -16.27 0.56 4.60
N LEU A 80 -15.95 -0.66 5.04
CA LEU A 80 -15.96 -1.02 6.46
C LEU A 80 -14.97 -0.18 7.26
N ILE A 81 -13.79 0.06 6.72
CA ILE A 81 -12.78 0.92 7.35
C ILE A 81 -13.27 2.38 7.40
N SER A 82 -13.84 2.89 6.32
CA SER A 82 -14.32 4.28 6.25
C SER A 82 -15.43 4.60 7.23
N LYS A 83 -16.23 3.60 7.64
CA LYS A 83 -17.24 3.74 8.68
C LYS A 83 -16.65 3.85 10.08
N ARG A 84 -15.41 3.42 10.29
CA ARG A 84 -14.72 3.36 11.59
C ARG A 84 -13.74 4.50 11.82
N ILE A 85 -13.14 5.00 10.75
CA ILE A 85 -12.13 6.05 10.84
C ILE A 85 -12.28 7.03 9.67
N ASN A 86 -12.12 8.32 9.94
CA ASN A 86 -12.24 9.36 8.94
C ASN A 86 -10.86 9.65 8.31
N LEU A 87 -10.39 8.73 7.49
CA LEU A 87 -9.16 8.89 6.72
C LEU A 87 -9.43 8.66 5.24
N PRO A 88 -8.74 9.37 4.33
CA PRO A 88 -8.83 9.06 2.91
C PRO A 88 -8.27 7.67 2.63
N ILE A 89 -8.93 6.93 1.75
CA ILE A 89 -8.55 5.59 1.34
C ILE A 89 -8.30 5.60 -0.16
N ASP A 90 -7.10 5.25 -0.58
CA ASP A 90 -6.73 5.09 -1.98
C ASP A 90 -6.50 3.62 -2.31
N PHE A 91 -6.56 3.30 -3.59
CA PHE A 91 -6.26 1.96 -4.11
C PHE A 91 -5.00 1.99 -4.98
N GLU A 92 -4.19 0.95 -4.87
CA GLU A 92 -3.00 0.76 -5.69
C GLU A 92 -3.13 -0.54 -6.49
N ASP A 93 -2.92 -0.45 -7.80
CA ASP A 93 -2.97 -1.60 -8.72
C ASP A 93 -1.83 -2.58 -8.43
N GLU A 94 -2.17 -3.83 -8.09
CA GLU A 94 -1.21 -4.87 -7.70
C GLU A 94 -0.73 -5.76 -8.85
N ARG A 95 -1.12 -5.52 -10.09
CA ARG A 95 -0.84 -6.46 -11.20
C ARG A 95 0.63 -6.88 -11.33
N LEU A 96 1.57 -6.01 -11.01
CA LEU A 96 3.01 -6.28 -11.12
C LEU A 96 3.69 -6.49 -9.76
N THR A 97 3.05 -6.13 -8.65
CA THR A 97 3.62 -6.16 -7.30
C THR A 97 3.92 -7.58 -6.83
N THR A 98 3.02 -8.53 -7.08
CA THR A 98 3.17 -9.93 -6.67
C THR A 98 4.41 -10.58 -7.28
N VAL A 99 4.71 -10.28 -8.54
CA VAL A 99 5.91 -10.80 -9.23
C VAL A 99 7.18 -10.32 -8.53
N SER A 100 7.27 -9.04 -8.20
CA SER A 100 8.41 -8.46 -7.49
C SER A 100 8.58 -9.06 -6.09
N ALA A 101 7.49 -9.26 -5.36
CA ALA A 101 7.50 -9.90 -4.04
C ALA A 101 8.00 -11.34 -4.10
N HIS A 102 7.55 -12.14 -5.07
CA HIS A 102 8.01 -13.51 -5.28
C HIS A 102 9.50 -13.57 -5.64
N ASN A 103 9.97 -12.67 -6.49
CA ASN A 103 11.39 -12.59 -6.85
C ASN A 103 12.26 -12.29 -5.64
N ALA A 104 11.86 -11.36 -4.78
CA ALA A 104 12.57 -11.03 -3.53
C ALA A 104 12.63 -12.24 -2.59
N LEU A 105 11.54 -13.02 -2.47
CA LEU A 105 11.47 -14.22 -1.64
C LEU A 105 12.31 -15.37 -2.18
N ASN A 106 12.36 -15.55 -3.49
CA ASN A 106 13.21 -16.56 -4.12
C ASN A 106 14.70 -16.28 -3.84
N ALA A 107 15.08 -15.01 -3.79
CA ALA A 107 16.44 -14.61 -3.43
C ALA A 107 16.78 -14.92 -1.95
N THR A 108 15.78 -14.95 -1.06
CA THR A 108 15.98 -15.20 0.39
C THR A 108 15.80 -16.66 0.81
N ASN A 109 15.46 -17.57 -0.11
CA ASN A 109 15.25 -19.02 0.17
C ASN A 109 14.22 -19.34 1.25
N THR A 110 13.24 -18.48 1.47
CA THR A 110 12.19 -18.69 2.47
C THR A 110 11.09 -19.63 1.96
N ARG A 111 10.69 -20.63 2.75
CA ARG A 111 9.71 -21.67 2.37
C ARG A 111 8.59 -21.87 3.41
N GLY A 112 7.44 -22.39 2.96
CA GLY A 112 6.32 -22.82 3.81
C GLY A 112 5.49 -21.69 4.40
N LYS A 113 4.97 -21.88 5.61
CA LYS A 113 4.12 -20.89 6.31
C LYS A 113 4.85 -19.56 6.58
N LYS A 114 6.14 -19.63 6.89
CA LYS A 114 6.99 -18.44 7.05
C LYS A 114 7.11 -17.66 5.75
N ARG A 115 7.24 -18.35 4.62
CA ARG A 115 7.25 -17.72 3.30
C ARG A 115 5.96 -16.95 3.04
N LYS A 116 4.80 -17.55 3.33
CA LYS A 116 3.51 -16.90 3.12
C LYS A 116 3.35 -15.63 3.97
N ALA A 117 3.73 -15.69 5.25
CA ALA A 117 3.69 -14.52 6.13
C ALA A 117 4.65 -13.41 5.66
N VAL A 118 5.85 -13.78 5.21
CA VAL A 118 6.84 -12.84 4.65
C VAL A 118 6.34 -12.24 3.34
N VAL A 119 5.70 -13.05 2.46
CA VAL A 119 5.08 -12.55 1.21
C VAL A 119 4.06 -11.47 1.50
N ASP A 120 3.13 -11.73 2.43
CA ASP A 120 2.05 -10.78 2.76
C ASP A 120 2.63 -9.46 3.32
N ALA A 121 3.63 -9.53 4.18
CA ALA A 121 4.30 -8.35 4.74
C ALA A 121 5.11 -7.59 3.68
N VAL A 122 5.86 -8.31 2.84
CA VAL A 122 6.64 -7.73 1.73
C VAL A 122 5.72 -7.12 0.68
N SER A 123 4.60 -7.76 0.36
CA SER A 123 3.61 -7.23 -0.58
C SER A 123 3.04 -5.90 -0.11
N ALA A 124 2.72 -5.77 1.18
CA ALA A 124 2.24 -4.51 1.75
C ALA A 124 3.30 -3.39 1.65
N VAL A 125 4.57 -3.70 1.90
CA VAL A 125 5.68 -2.76 1.73
C VAL A 125 5.81 -2.33 0.27
N ILE A 126 5.75 -3.26 -0.67
CA ILE A 126 5.87 -2.96 -2.11
C ILE A 126 4.70 -2.11 -2.61
N ILE A 127 3.48 -2.41 -2.18
CA ILE A 127 2.29 -1.59 -2.48
C ILE A 127 2.55 -0.14 -2.04
N LEU A 128 3.04 0.03 -0.84
CA LEU A 128 3.31 1.36 -0.28
C LEU A 128 4.44 2.07 -1.03
N GLU A 129 5.52 1.39 -1.33
CA GLU A 129 6.64 1.95 -2.10
C GLU A 129 6.21 2.39 -3.51
N ASP A 130 5.42 1.56 -4.20
CA ASP A 130 4.87 1.90 -5.52
C ASP A 130 3.95 3.12 -5.45
N TYR A 131 3.09 3.17 -4.45
CA TYR A 131 2.21 4.32 -4.22
C TYR A 131 2.99 5.60 -3.96
N LEU A 132 3.99 5.55 -3.09
CA LEU A 132 4.85 6.69 -2.78
C LEU A 132 5.63 7.18 -4.00
N ARG A 133 6.13 6.26 -4.80
CA ARG A 133 6.87 6.59 -6.04
C ARG A 133 5.97 7.31 -7.05
N LYS A 134 4.77 6.80 -7.27
CA LYS A 134 3.79 7.42 -8.18
C LYS A 134 3.38 8.81 -7.72
N THR A 135 3.12 8.99 -6.43
CA THR A 135 2.74 10.28 -5.86
C THR A 135 3.87 11.31 -5.95
N LYS A 136 5.12 10.90 -5.77
CA LYS A 136 6.29 11.77 -5.94
C LYS A 136 6.46 12.18 -7.40
N ASN A 137 6.32 11.23 -8.33
CA ASN A 137 6.43 11.51 -9.77
C ASN A 137 5.33 12.45 -10.28
N GLN A 138 4.13 12.39 -9.71
CA GLN A 138 3.06 13.34 -10.02
C GLN A 138 3.34 14.75 -9.50
N LYS A 139 4.10 14.89 -8.41
CA LYS A 139 4.53 16.20 -7.88
C LYS A 139 5.77 16.76 -8.61
N GLN A 140 6.61 15.89 -9.15
CA GLN A 140 7.84 16.29 -9.84
C GLN A 140 7.66 17.11 -11.12
N PRO A 141 6.64 16.88 -11.99
CA PRO A 141 6.50 17.70 -13.20
C PRO A 141 6.34 19.18 -12.90
N VAL A 142 5.64 19.54 -11.84
CA VAL A 142 5.41 20.94 -11.46
C VAL A 142 6.68 21.57 -10.89
N CYS A 143 7.37 20.88 -9.99
CA CYS A 143 8.64 21.36 -9.42
C CYS A 143 9.74 21.47 -10.48
N HIS A 144 9.80 20.54 -11.41
CA HIS A 144 10.80 20.53 -12.49
C HIS A 144 10.55 21.64 -13.51
N MET A 145 9.30 21.94 -13.83
CA MET A 145 8.93 23.08 -14.68
C MET A 145 9.26 24.42 -14.01
N ILE A 146 8.95 24.57 -12.72
CA ILE A 146 9.28 25.79 -11.96
C ILE A 146 10.79 25.97 -11.88
N TYR A 147 11.55 24.93 -11.62
CA TYR A 147 13.01 24.96 -11.59
C TYR A 147 13.61 25.35 -12.94
N ARG A 148 13.11 24.81 -14.04
CA ARG A 148 13.51 25.21 -15.40
C ARG A 148 13.18 26.65 -15.73
N LEU A 149 12.01 27.14 -15.30
CA LEU A 149 11.59 28.53 -15.49
C LEU A 149 12.46 29.50 -14.68
N LEU A 150 12.88 29.11 -13.48
CA LEU A 150 13.79 29.90 -12.65
C LEU A 150 15.18 29.97 -13.25
N LEU A 151 15.72 28.85 -13.75
CA LEU A 151 17.02 28.80 -14.43
C LEU A 151 17.03 29.63 -15.71
N ALA A 152 15.92 29.62 -16.46
CA ALA A 152 15.80 30.44 -17.68
C ALA A 152 15.80 31.95 -17.42
N LYS A 153 15.38 32.37 -16.23
CA LYS A 153 15.41 33.81 -15.81
C LYS A 153 16.79 34.28 -15.38
N GLU A 154 17.66 33.38 -14.94
CA GLU A 154 19.02 33.76 -14.53
C GLU A 154 20.01 33.88 -15.72
N GLN A 155 19.60 33.42 -16.91
CA GLN A 155 20.43 33.53 -18.14
C GLN A 155 20.09 34.73 -19.00
N ASN A 156 19.15 35.55 -18.60
CA ASN A 156 18.82 36.83 -19.20
C ASN A 156 19.15 37.97 -18.24
#